data_e6575593b3ffd415e916d0ab22a2fa8e
#
_entry.id   e6575593b3ffd415e916d0ab22a2fa8e
#
_cell.length_a   1.000
_cell.length_b   1.000
_cell.length_c   1.000
_cell.angle_alpha   90.00
_cell.angle_beta   90.00
_cell.angle_gamma   90.00
#
_symmetry.space_group_name_H-M   'P 1'
#
loop_
_entity.id
_entity.type
_entity.pdbx_description
1 polymer ?
#
loop_
_entity_poly.entity_id
_entity_poly.type
_entity_poly.pdbx_seq_one_letter_code
_entity_poly.pdbx_strand_id
1 'polypeptide(L)'
;MGGFFGAVSKRDCVLDLFFGTDYHSHLGTRRGGMAVYDREAGFQRQIHNIENTPFRTKFEGDLGEFRGCAGIGCISDTDPQPLLVRSHLGLYAITTVGIINNADTLVETYFSDHGHQFMAMSSGKVNSTELTAALINQKSDLVSGIRHAQEAIDGSCTILVLTPDAIIAARDRLGRLPVLVGQNEEGCCVSFESFAYHKLGYQDAYELGPREIVRLTPEGWETLSPAGEQMKICAFLWTYYGYPNSNYEGMNVEVMRYRNGEIMARDEIQKGQLPKVDFVAGVPDSGVPHAIGFANRSGKPFARPFVKYTPTWPRSFMPANQEVRNQVAKMKQIPVPELIHGKKLLFVDDSIVRGTQLRETVEFLYESGAEEVHMRSACPPIMYGCKYLNFSRSNSDMELLARKTVQELEGDEGQAHLDEYADASTERGRCMLRSICEKLGFDSLGYQSLDGLLEAIGIDRDKICTYCWSGAE
;
A
#
# COMPACT_ATOMS: atom_id res chain seq x y z
N MET A 1 6.15 -2.62 0.23
CA MET A 1 5.43 -2.23 -0.99
C MET A 1 6.30 -1.24 -1.78
N GLY A 2 5.78 -0.61 -2.79
CA GLY A 2 6.47 0.42 -3.56
C GLY A 2 5.46 1.26 -4.32
N GLY A 3 5.93 2.32 -4.94
CA GLY A 3 5.16 3.19 -5.81
C GLY A 3 6.01 3.60 -7.01
N PHE A 4 5.37 4.05 -8.05
CA PHE A 4 6.03 4.44 -9.28
C PHE A 4 5.43 5.72 -9.86
N PHE A 5 6.25 6.43 -10.60
CA PHE A 5 5.85 7.55 -11.43
C PHE A 5 6.62 7.52 -12.74
N GLY A 6 5.98 7.89 -13.84
CA GLY A 6 6.63 8.07 -15.15
C GLY A 6 6.10 9.32 -15.81
N ALA A 7 6.94 10.04 -16.54
CA ALA A 7 6.56 11.21 -17.31
C ALA A 7 7.20 11.18 -18.70
N VAL A 8 6.43 11.57 -19.71
CA VAL A 8 6.89 11.79 -21.07
C VAL A 8 6.30 13.10 -21.57
N SER A 9 7.17 14.01 -22.06
CA SER A 9 6.80 15.40 -22.29
C SER A 9 7.51 15.97 -23.52
N LYS A 10 6.96 17.03 -24.07
CA LYS A 10 7.59 17.85 -25.13
C LYS A 10 8.78 18.66 -24.64
N ARG A 11 8.87 18.88 -23.32
CA ARG A 11 9.95 19.59 -22.63
C ARG A 11 10.64 18.71 -21.61
N ASP A 12 11.70 19.21 -20.99
CA ASP A 12 12.36 18.51 -19.89
C ASP A 12 11.35 18.18 -18.77
N CYS A 13 11.31 16.91 -18.35
CA CYS A 13 10.36 16.38 -17.37
C CYS A 13 11.04 15.94 -16.05
N VAL A 14 12.32 16.25 -15.85
CA VAL A 14 13.07 15.76 -14.68
C VAL A 14 12.43 16.21 -13.37
N LEU A 15 11.96 17.44 -13.25
CA LEU A 15 11.30 17.93 -12.04
C LEU A 15 9.94 17.26 -11.81
N ASP A 16 9.16 17.01 -12.86
CA ASP A 16 7.90 16.29 -12.75
C ASP A 16 8.15 14.86 -12.28
N LEU A 17 9.18 14.20 -12.83
CA LEU A 17 9.57 12.86 -12.42
C LEU A 17 10.06 12.83 -10.97
N PHE A 18 10.89 13.79 -10.55
CA PHE A 18 11.42 13.88 -9.21
C PHE A 18 10.30 14.04 -8.16
N PHE A 19 9.44 15.05 -8.32
CA PHE A 19 8.34 15.28 -7.39
C PHE A 19 7.28 14.19 -7.47
N GLY A 20 6.95 13.71 -8.68
CA GLY A 20 6.02 12.60 -8.87
C GLY A 20 6.48 11.34 -8.14
N THR A 21 7.77 11.03 -8.19
CA THR A 21 8.36 9.90 -7.44
C THR A 21 8.35 10.16 -5.93
N ASP A 22 8.76 11.36 -5.49
CA ASP A 22 8.77 11.77 -4.08
C ASP A 22 7.38 11.66 -3.42
N TYR A 23 6.32 11.98 -4.14
CA TYR A 23 4.94 11.84 -3.66
C TYR A 23 4.53 10.40 -3.35
N HIS A 24 5.30 9.40 -3.79
CA HIS A 24 5.10 7.99 -3.46
C HIS A 24 5.95 7.52 -2.26
N SER A 25 6.67 8.41 -1.57
CA SER A 25 7.55 8.06 -0.44
C SER A 25 6.83 7.44 0.75
N HIS A 26 5.50 7.60 0.87
CA HIS A 26 4.70 6.92 1.90
C HIS A 26 4.53 5.41 1.63
N LEU A 27 4.77 4.93 0.41
CA LEU A 27 4.58 3.54 -0.02
C LEU A 27 5.80 2.65 0.19
N GLY A 28 6.98 3.23 0.43
CA GLY A 28 8.20 2.48 0.65
C GLY A 28 9.27 3.29 1.36
N THR A 29 10.25 2.61 1.97
CA THR A 29 11.20 3.25 2.88
C THR A 29 12.64 2.86 2.66
N ARG A 30 12.96 1.99 1.68
CA ARG A 30 14.32 1.45 1.56
C ARG A 30 15.11 1.97 0.37
N ARG A 31 14.49 1.98 -0.79
CA ARG A 31 15.16 2.35 -2.05
C ARG A 31 14.32 3.35 -2.80
N GLY A 32 14.99 4.31 -3.41
CA GLY A 32 14.41 5.19 -4.41
C GLY A 32 15.29 5.18 -5.65
N GLY A 33 14.68 5.30 -6.82
CA GLY A 33 15.42 5.33 -8.07
C GLY A 33 14.72 6.12 -9.14
N MET A 34 15.51 6.72 -10.04
CA MET A 34 15.05 7.42 -11.24
C MET A 34 15.90 6.99 -12.43
N ALA A 35 15.26 6.84 -13.58
CA ALA A 35 15.90 6.71 -14.87
C ALA A 35 15.27 7.69 -15.85
N VAL A 36 16.08 8.43 -16.58
CA VAL A 36 15.66 9.44 -17.55
C VAL A 36 16.34 9.15 -18.89
N TYR A 37 15.65 9.40 -19.98
CA TYR A 37 16.21 9.30 -21.32
C TYR A 37 16.27 10.68 -21.98
N ASP A 38 17.44 10.98 -22.54
CA ASP A 38 17.70 12.13 -23.41
C ASP A 38 18.33 11.67 -24.72
N ARG A 39 18.01 12.33 -25.82
CA ARG A 39 18.51 11.95 -27.16
C ARG A 39 20.03 12.09 -27.30
N GLU A 40 20.63 13.03 -26.60
CA GLU A 40 22.08 13.28 -26.66
C GLU A 40 22.82 12.52 -25.56
N ALA A 41 22.33 12.58 -24.31
CA ALA A 41 22.98 11.95 -23.15
C ALA A 41 22.66 10.46 -23.02
N GLY A 42 21.63 9.96 -23.70
CA GLY A 42 21.15 8.59 -23.56
C GLY A 42 20.43 8.37 -22.24
N PHE A 43 20.49 7.15 -21.72
CA PHE A 43 19.90 6.80 -20.42
C PHE A 43 20.80 7.26 -19.27
N GLN A 44 20.20 7.99 -18.34
CA GLN A 44 20.78 8.44 -17.08
C GLN A 44 20.02 7.77 -15.94
N ARG A 45 20.70 7.27 -14.90
CA ARG A 45 20.07 6.54 -13.80
C ARG A 45 20.77 6.78 -12.49
N GLN A 46 19.99 7.03 -11.42
CA GLN A 46 20.46 7.03 -10.03
C GLN A 46 19.55 6.20 -9.15
N ILE A 47 20.13 5.50 -8.17
CA ILE A 47 19.43 4.69 -7.18
C ILE A 47 20.06 4.96 -5.82
N HIS A 48 19.23 5.31 -4.82
CA HIS A 48 19.69 5.59 -3.47
C HIS A 48 19.02 4.71 -2.42
N ASN A 49 19.74 4.47 -1.34
CA ASN A 49 19.15 4.01 -0.08
C ASN A 49 18.48 5.22 0.59
N ILE A 50 17.18 5.10 0.87
CA ILE A 50 16.36 6.15 1.51
C ILE A 50 15.91 5.76 2.94
N GLU A 51 16.50 4.71 3.53
CA GLU A 51 16.09 4.23 4.86
C GLU A 51 16.24 5.28 5.96
N ASN A 52 17.31 6.06 5.90
CA ASN A 52 17.67 7.06 6.92
C ASN A 52 17.57 8.51 6.44
N THR A 53 17.18 8.72 5.19
CA THR A 53 17.11 10.06 4.60
C THR A 53 15.98 10.07 3.57
N PRO A 54 15.06 11.05 3.59
CA PRO A 54 13.97 11.13 2.62
C PRO A 54 14.47 11.13 1.16
N PHE A 55 13.66 10.59 0.25
CA PHE A 55 13.92 10.54 -1.18
C PHE A 55 14.37 11.91 -1.71
N ARG A 56 13.60 12.96 -1.41
CA ARG A 56 13.89 14.34 -1.85
C ARG A 56 15.30 14.77 -1.53
N THR A 57 15.73 14.59 -0.28
CA THR A 57 17.08 14.99 0.17
C THR A 57 18.21 14.21 -0.51
N LYS A 58 17.95 12.93 -0.86
CA LYS A 58 18.95 12.10 -1.52
C LYS A 58 19.13 12.47 -2.99
N PHE A 59 18.05 12.79 -3.69
CA PHE A 59 18.07 13.04 -5.13
C PHE A 59 18.26 14.52 -5.49
N GLU A 60 18.09 15.45 -4.55
CA GLU A 60 18.24 16.89 -4.81
C GLU A 60 19.63 17.23 -5.41
N GLY A 61 20.68 16.56 -4.95
CA GLY A 61 22.03 16.74 -5.47
C GLY A 61 22.23 16.20 -6.89
N ASP A 62 21.44 15.20 -7.29
CA ASP A 62 21.56 14.55 -8.60
C ASP A 62 20.77 15.29 -9.70
N LEU A 63 19.84 16.18 -9.34
CA LEU A 63 18.96 16.85 -10.31
C LEU A 63 19.71 17.61 -11.40
N GLY A 64 20.87 18.16 -11.07
CA GLY A 64 21.73 18.85 -12.03
C GLY A 64 22.39 17.95 -13.07
N GLU A 65 22.43 16.64 -12.83
CA GLU A 65 23.01 15.63 -13.72
C GLU A 65 21.98 15.04 -14.67
N PHE A 66 20.67 15.12 -14.31
CA PHE A 66 19.59 14.63 -15.13
C PHE A 66 19.10 15.68 -16.13
N ARG A 67 18.83 15.24 -17.35
CA ARG A 67 18.08 15.97 -18.36
C ARG A 67 17.33 14.99 -19.25
N GLY A 68 16.15 15.38 -19.72
CA GLY A 68 15.39 14.55 -20.67
C GLY A 68 13.91 14.79 -20.65
N CYS A 69 13.27 14.30 -21.69
CA CYS A 69 11.83 14.45 -21.93
C CYS A 69 11.03 13.19 -21.57
N ALA A 70 11.66 12.12 -21.14
CA ALA A 70 11.01 10.91 -20.70
C ALA A 70 11.77 10.28 -19.54
N GLY A 71 11.03 9.78 -18.54
CA GLY A 71 11.64 9.13 -17.38
C GLY A 71 10.67 8.30 -16.57
N ILE A 72 11.22 7.35 -15.81
CA ILE A 72 10.52 6.54 -14.82
C ILE A 72 11.23 6.62 -13.49
N GLY A 73 10.44 6.66 -12.41
CA GLY A 73 10.95 6.64 -11.04
C GLY A 73 10.16 5.69 -10.17
N CYS A 74 10.77 5.22 -9.09
CA CYS A 74 10.13 4.34 -8.15
C CYS A 74 10.63 4.51 -6.73
N ILE A 75 9.75 4.19 -5.81
CA ILE A 75 10.04 3.91 -4.40
C ILE A 75 9.87 2.41 -4.20
N SER A 76 10.81 1.75 -3.52
CA SER A 76 10.78 0.30 -3.29
C SER A 76 11.21 -0.07 -1.87
N ASP A 77 10.60 -1.10 -1.34
CA ASP A 77 10.98 -1.71 -0.05
C ASP A 77 11.91 -2.91 -0.22
N THR A 78 12.15 -3.33 -1.45
CA THR A 78 12.91 -4.55 -1.74
C THR A 78 14.12 -4.25 -2.62
N ASP A 79 13.90 -4.14 -3.90
CA ASP A 79 14.95 -4.19 -4.90
C ASP A 79 15.44 -2.80 -5.34
N PRO A 80 16.74 -2.65 -5.57
CA PRO A 80 17.28 -1.47 -6.26
C PRO A 80 16.77 -1.44 -7.70
N GLN A 81 16.12 -0.35 -8.08
CA GLN A 81 15.56 -0.12 -9.41
C GLN A 81 15.35 1.39 -9.67
N PRO A 82 15.17 1.89 -10.92
CA PRO A 82 15.01 1.13 -12.18
C PRO A 82 16.29 0.41 -12.63
N LEU A 83 16.14 -0.65 -13.43
CA LEU A 83 17.26 -1.34 -14.06
C LEU A 83 17.39 -0.92 -15.53
N LEU A 84 18.63 -0.73 -16.01
CA LEU A 84 18.93 -0.57 -17.43
C LEU A 84 19.20 -1.95 -18.03
N VAL A 85 18.47 -2.28 -19.07
CA VAL A 85 18.53 -3.57 -19.75
C VAL A 85 18.90 -3.37 -21.22
N ARG A 86 19.92 -4.09 -21.70
CA ARG A 86 20.26 -4.18 -23.10
C ARG A 86 20.04 -5.62 -23.58
N SER A 87 19.16 -5.79 -24.52
CA SER A 87 18.82 -7.10 -25.08
C SER A 87 18.58 -7.00 -26.59
N HIS A 88 18.10 -8.10 -27.20
CA HIS A 88 17.64 -8.09 -28.59
C HIS A 88 16.43 -7.18 -28.82
N LEU A 89 15.70 -6.82 -27.75
CA LEU A 89 14.58 -5.85 -27.79
C LEU A 89 15.06 -4.39 -27.77
N GLY A 90 16.38 -4.15 -27.70
CA GLY A 90 16.97 -2.85 -27.62
C GLY A 90 17.50 -2.50 -26.22
N LEU A 91 17.72 -1.21 -25.98
CA LEU A 91 18.09 -0.64 -24.68
C LEU A 91 16.85 0.02 -24.07
N TYR A 92 16.52 -0.34 -22.82
CA TYR A 92 15.41 0.22 -22.08
C TYR A 92 15.69 0.27 -20.58
N ALA A 93 14.94 1.10 -19.85
CA ALA A 93 14.90 1.05 -18.40
C ALA A 93 13.58 0.40 -17.94
N ILE A 94 13.61 -0.36 -16.83
CA ILE A 94 12.45 -1.04 -16.29
C ILE A 94 12.33 -0.84 -14.79
N THR A 95 11.10 -0.66 -14.30
CA THR A 95 10.75 -0.72 -12.88
C THR A 95 9.51 -1.57 -12.68
N THR A 96 9.42 -2.23 -11.53
CA THR A 96 8.33 -3.12 -11.17
C THR A 96 7.85 -2.87 -9.75
N VAL A 97 6.54 -3.02 -9.52
CA VAL A 97 5.95 -2.97 -8.18
C VAL A 97 5.03 -4.16 -7.98
N GLY A 98 5.26 -4.92 -6.91
CA GLY A 98 4.48 -6.10 -6.56
C GLY A 98 5.32 -7.19 -5.92
N ILE A 99 4.80 -8.41 -5.88
CA ILE A 99 5.47 -9.61 -5.36
C ILE A 99 5.33 -10.74 -6.38
N ILE A 100 6.42 -11.46 -6.59
CA ILE A 100 6.50 -12.67 -7.40
C ILE A 100 6.64 -13.86 -6.46
N ASN A 101 5.55 -14.60 -6.23
CA ASN A 101 5.54 -15.73 -5.28
C ASN A 101 6.32 -16.93 -5.79
N ASN A 102 6.30 -17.17 -7.10
CA ASN A 102 6.98 -18.28 -7.76
C ASN A 102 8.37 -17.90 -8.30
N ALA A 103 9.03 -16.87 -7.72
CA ALA A 103 10.30 -16.35 -8.21
C ALA A 103 11.38 -17.45 -8.32
N ASP A 104 11.55 -18.28 -7.28
CA ASP A 104 12.57 -19.34 -7.28
C ASP A 104 12.34 -20.35 -8.41
N THR A 105 11.08 -20.78 -8.63
CA THR A 105 10.71 -21.67 -9.74
C THR A 105 10.97 -21.05 -11.10
N LEU A 106 10.64 -19.75 -11.27
CA LEU A 106 10.90 -19.04 -12.51
C LEU A 106 12.39 -18.90 -12.80
N VAL A 107 13.20 -18.68 -11.77
CA VAL A 107 14.69 -18.63 -11.90
C VAL A 107 15.25 -19.98 -12.32
N GLU A 108 14.81 -21.08 -11.70
CA GLU A 108 15.22 -22.43 -12.06
C GLU A 108 14.82 -22.80 -13.52
N THR A 109 13.60 -22.48 -13.91
CA THR A 109 13.12 -22.66 -15.29
C THR A 109 13.94 -21.85 -16.28
N TYR A 110 14.23 -20.58 -15.94
CA TYR A 110 15.05 -19.71 -16.78
C TYR A 110 16.45 -20.26 -16.99
N PHE A 111 17.09 -20.79 -15.96
CA PHE A 111 18.41 -21.41 -16.08
C PHE A 111 18.39 -22.69 -16.92
N SER A 112 17.32 -23.48 -16.84
CA SER A 112 17.18 -24.71 -17.61
C SER A 112 17.03 -24.46 -19.11
N ASP A 113 16.29 -23.40 -19.46
CA ASP A 113 15.84 -23.20 -20.85
C ASP A 113 16.63 -22.12 -21.61
N HIS A 114 17.03 -21.03 -20.95
CA HIS A 114 17.47 -19.83 -21.67
C HIS A 114 18.64 -19.07 -21.05
N GLY A 115 18.84 -19.18 -19.76
CA GLY A 115 19.65 -18.24 -19.01
C GLY A 115 20.97 -18.81 -18.53
N HIS A 116 21.93 -17.93 -18.35
CA HIS A 116 23.23 -18.29 -17.81
C HIS A 116 23.52 -17.60 -16.46
N GLN A 117 22.89 -16.45 -16.16
CA GLN A 117 23.16 -15.70 -14.94
C GLN A 117 22.11 -14.63 -14.69
N PHE A 118 22.01 -14.21 -13.42
CA PHE A 118 21.42 -12.96 -12.99
C PHE A 118 22.52 -12.07 -12.36
N MET A 119 22.45 -10.78 -12.60
CA MET A 119 23.50 -9.80 -12.19
C MET A 119 23.05 -8.99 -10.97
N ALA A 120 21.75 -8.67 -10.86
CA ALA A 120 21.23 -7.89 -9.76
C ALA A 120 20.70 -8.83 -8.67
N MET A 121 21.43 -8.89 -7.56
CA MET A 121 21.07 -9.67 -6.39
C MET A 121 20.65 -8.76 -5.24
N SER A 122 19.60 -9.14 -4.54
CA SER A 122 19.08 -8.39 -3.39
C SER A 122 18.91 -9.34 -2.20
N SER A 123 19.68 -9.14 -1.13
CA SER A 123 19.63 -9.99 0.08
C SER A 123 19.74 -11.50 -0.20
N GLY A 124 20.62 -11.88 -1.14
CA GLY A 124 20.85 -13.28 -1.53
C GLY A 124 19.82 -13.87 -2.49
N LYS A 125 18.84 -13.07 -2.95
CA LYS A 125 17.84 -13.46 -3.94
C LYS A 125 18.04 -12.68 -5.23
N VAL A 126 17.54 -13.23 -6.35
CA VAL A 126 17.49 -12.53 -7.64
C VAL A 126 16.56 -11.32 -7.51
N ASN A 127 16.98 -10.19 -8.06
CA ASN A 127 16.16 -8.97 -8.11
C ASN A 127 14.90 -9.24 -8.95
N SER A 128 13.71 -8.96 -8.38
CA SER A 128 12.42 -9.23 -9.02
C SER A 128 12.23 -8.47 -10.34
N THR A 129 12.82 -7.28 -10.44
CA THR A 129 12.78 -6.47 -11.67
C THR A 129 13.66 -7.08 -12.76
N GLU A 130 14.83 -7.64 -12.41
CA GLU A 130 15.68 -8.36 -13.36
C GLU A 130 15.02 -9.65 -13.83
N LEU A 131 14.39 -10.42 -12.92
CA LEU A 131 13.63 -11.60 -13.28
C LEU A 131 12.49 -11.26 -14.26
N THR A 132 11.77 -10.18 -13.99
CA THR A 132 10.69 -9.70 -14.89
C THR A 132 11.27 -9.32 -16.26
N ALA A 133 12.40 -8.62 -16.32
CA ALA A 133 13.07 -8.29 -17.57
C ALA A 133 13.53 -9.55 -18.32
N ALA A 134 14.03 -10.57 -17.60
CA ALA A 134 14.41 -11.85 -18.19
C ALA A 134 13.22 -12.58 -18.83
N LEU A 135 12.05 -12.56 -18.18
CA LEU A 135 10.82 -13.10 -18.75
C LEU A 135 10.37 -12.34 -20.01
N ILE A 136 10.43 -11.00 -19.98
CA ILE A 136 10.11 -10.14 -21.13
C ILE A 136 11.03 -10.49 -22.32
N ASN A 137 12.31 -10.64 -22.06
CA ASN A 137 13.31 -10.93 -23.09
C ASN A 137 13.23 -12.34 -23.70
N GLN A 138 12.33 -13.20 -23.24
CA GLN A 138 12.05 -14.50 -23.89
C GLN A 138 11.19 -14.38 -25.15
N LYS A 139 10.65 -13.19 -25.44
CA LYS A 139 9.76 -12.96 -26.60
C LYS A 139 10.38 -11.99 -27.61
N SER A 140 9.77 -11.91 -28.79
CA SER A 140 10.28 -11.14 -29.93
C SER A 140 10.06 -9.63 -29.86
N ASP A 141 9.15 -9.18 -28.98
CA ASP A 141 8.83 -7.76 -28.78
C ASP A 141 8.40 -7.50 -27.35
N LEU A 142 8.40 -6.22 -26.93
CA LEU A 142 8.10 -5.82 -25.55
C LEU A 142 6.68 -6.16 -25.13
N VAL A 143 5.68 -6.04 -26.00
CA VAL A 143 4.27 -6.28 -25.66
C VAL A 143 4.04 -7.76 -25.38
N SER A 144 4.49 -8.62 -26.29
CA SER A 144 4.40 -10.08 -26.11
C SER A 144 5.24 -10.55 -24.91
N GLY A 145 6.38 -9.90 -24.66
CA GLY A 145 7.22 -10.14 -23.49
C GLY A 145 6.54 -9.77 -22.17
N ILE A 146 5.92 -8.60 -22.08
CA ILE A 146 5.16 -8.16 -20.90
C ILE A 146 3.97 -9.11 -20.67
N ARG A 147 3.25 -9.49 -21.73
CA ARG A 147 2.17 -10.48 -21.63
C ARG A 147 2.66 -11.82 -21.07
N HIS A 148 3.80 -12.30 -21.54
CA HIS A 148 4.41 -13.52 -21.03
C HIS A 148 4.77 -13.38 -19.54
N ALA A 149 5.35 -12.28 -19.12
CA ALA A 149 5.65 -12.03 -17.71
C ALA A 149 4.37 -12.00 -16.85
N GLN A 150 3.30 -11.32 -17.30
CA GLN A 150 2.00 -11.30 -16.62
C GLN A 150 1.37 -12.69 -16.47
N GLU A 151 1.60 -13.61 -17.43
CA GLU A 151 1.08 -14.98 -17.40
C GLU A 151 1.92 -15.90 -16.51
N ALA A 152 3.25 -15.75 -16.55
CA ALA A 152 4.18 -16.59 -15.82
C ALA A 152 4.24 -16.27 -14.32
N ILE A 153 4.02 -15.01 -13.95
CA ILE A 153 4.14 -14.55 -12.56
C ILE A 153 2.90 -14.94 -11.75
N ASP A 154 3.12 -15.74 -10.70
CA ASP A 154 2.18 -15.90 -9.60
C ASP A 154 2.40 -14.76 -8.60
N GLY A 155 1.37 -13.93 -8.37
CA GLY A 155 1.47 -12.76 -7.51
C GLY A 155 0.86 -11.50 -8.11
N SER A 156 1.58 -10.39 -7.96
CA SER A 156 1.23 -9.10 -8.56
C SER A 156 2.51 -8.43 -9.07
N CYS A 157 2.51 -7.95 -10.29
CA CYS A 157 3.64 -7.24 -10.87
C CYS A 157 3.16 -6.17 -11.86
N THR A 158 3.14 -4.93 -11.42
CA THR A 158 2.98 -3.75 -12.29
C THR A 158 4.32 -3.41 -12.90
N ILE A 159 4.36 -3.10 -14.19
CA ILE A 159 5.60 -2.93 -14.96
C ILE A 159 5.57 -1.58 -15.67
N LEU A 160 6.65 -0.79 -15.54
CA LEU A 160 6.93 0.36 -16.39
C LEU A 160 8.22 0.11 -17.15
N VAL A 161 8.20 0.33 -18.46
CA VAL A 161 9.35 0.25 -19.35
C VAL A 161 9.54 1.61 -20.02
N LEU A 162 10.69 2.24 -19.81
CA LEU A 162 11.11 3.44 -20.52
C LEU A 162 11.96 3.03 -21.72
N THR A 163 11.51 3.36 -22.91
CA THR A 163 12.24 3.26 -24.17
C THR A 163 12.70 4.66 -24.61
N PRO A 164 13.58 4.77 -25.64
CA PRO A 164 13.95 6.07 -26.20
C PRO A 164 12.76 6.92 -26.70
N ASP A 165 11.66 6.29 -27.06
CA ASP A 165 10.53 6.95 -27.74
C ASP A 165 9.27 7.07 -26.87
N ALA A 166 9.15 6.27 -25.79
CA ALA A 166 7.90 6.18 -25.05
C ALA A 166 8.07 5.53 -23.66
N ILE A 167 7.04 5.63 -22.85
CA ILE A 167 6.85 4.78 -21.67
C ILE A 167 5.79 3.74 -22.01
N ILE A 168 6.10 2.46 -21.75
CA ILE A 168 5.13 1.36 -21.78
C ILE A 168 4.75 1.05 -20.34
N ALA A 169 3.46 1.13 -20.01
CA ALA A 169 2.92 0.82 -18.70
C ALA A 169 2.00 -0.38 -18.78
N ALA A 170 2.16 -1.32 -17.84
CA ALA A 170 1.35 -2.53 -17.78
C ALA A 170 0.84 -2.76 -16.37
N ARG A 171 -0.48 -2.84 -16.22
CA ARG A 171 -1.13 -3.23 -14.96
C ARG A 171 -1.00 -4.73 -14.77
N ASP A 172 -0.87 -5.20 -13.53
CA ASP A 172 -0.76 -6.64 -13.26
C ASP A 172 -1.99 -7.43 -13.72
N ARG A 173 -1.83 -8.77 -13.84
CA ARG A 173 -2.84 -9.65 -14.42
C ARG A 173 -4.26 -9.47 -13.87
N LEU A 174 -4.38 -9.22 -12.56
CA LEU A 174 -5.67 -9.06 -11.89
C LEU A 174 -5.94 -7.61 -11.45
N GLY A 175 -5.09 -6.65 -11.83
CA GLY A 175 -5.28 -5.24 -11.50
C GLY A 175 -5.26 -4.94 -10.01
N ARG A 176 -4.44 -5.64 -9.23
CA ARG A 176 -4.39 -5.49 -7.76
C ARG A 176 -3.93 -4.10 -7.33
N LEU A 177 -3.05 -3.48 -8.11
CA LEU A 177 -2.63 -2.09 -7.96
C LEU A 177 -3.19 -1.23 -9.09
N PRO A 178 -3.53 0.04 -8.83
CA PRO A 178 -3.94 0.96 -9.88
C PRO A 178 -2.75 1.36 -10.75
N VAL A 179 -3.03 1.67 -12.01
CA VAL A 179 -2.12 2.32 -12.94
C VAL A 179 -2.90 3.43 -13.62
N LEU A 180 -2.57 4.67 -13.28
CA LEU A 180 -3.32 5.86 -13.66
C LEU A 180 -2.53 6.67 -14.66
N VAL A 181 -3.16 7.14 -15.72
CA VAL A 181 -2.59 8.04 -16.71
C VAL A 181 -3.15 9.45 -16.50
N GLY A 182 -2.23 10.39 -16.32
CA GLY A 182 -2.54 11.82 -16.34
C GLY A 182 -2.03 12.47 -17.62
N GLN A 183 -2.69 13.54 -18.05
CA GLN A 183 -2.33 14.30 -19.24
C GLN A 183 -2.43 15.82 -18.99
N ASN A 184 -1.55 16.58 -19.61
CA ASN A 184 -1.62 18.04 -19.74
C ASN A 184 -1.19 18.47 -21.14
N GLU A 185 -1.03 19.78 -21.40
CA GLU A 185 -0.65 20.30 -22.71
C GLU A 185 0.75 19.91 -23.17
N GLU A 186 1.64 19.61 -22.21
CA GLU A 186 3.04 19.26 -22.44
C GLU A 186 3.27 17.77 -22.64
N GLY A 187 2.40 16.91 -22.10
CA GLY A 187 2.60 15.47 -22.22
C GLY A 187 1.73 14.60 -21.33
N CYS A 188 2.20 13.39 -21.11
CA CYS A 188 1.53 12.38 -20.30
C CYS A 188 2.39 11.94 -19.12
N CYS A 189 1.72 11.48 -18.06
CA CYS A 189 2.35 10.79 -16.97
C CYS A 189 1.63 9.47 -16.65
N VAL A 190 2.30 8.57 -15.97
CA VAL A 190 1.73 7.36 -15.40
C VAL A 190 2.11 7.28 -13.92
N SER A 191 1.15 6.95 -13.08
CA SER A 191 1.31 7.00 -11.63
C SER A 191 0.53 5.91 -10.93
N PHE A 192 0.98 5.57 -9.73
CA PHE A 192 0.21 4.78 -8.78
C PHE A 192 -0.86 5.64 -8.07
N GLU A 193 -0.55 6.91 -7.79
CA GLU A 193 -1.40 7.83 -7.02
C GLU A 193 -1.87 9.00 -7.88
N SER A 194 -3.19 9.25 -7.95
CA SER A 194 -3.73 10.36 -8.74
C SER A 194 -3.33 11.73 -8.19
N PHE A 195 -3.24 11.88 -6.86
CA PHE A 195 -2.86 13.15 -6.26
C PHE A 195 -1.46 13.61 -6.70
N ALA A 196 -0.55 12.66 -6.97
CA ALA A 196 0.83 12.96 -7.35
C ALA A 196 0.88 13.78 -8.64
N TYR A 197 0.15 13.36 -9.67
CA TYR A 197 0.13 14.10 -10.93
C TYR A 197 -0.81 15.32 -10.93
N HIS A 198 -1.89 15.30 -10.14
CA HIS A 198 -2.71 16.51 -9.94
C HIS A 198 -1.88 17.67 -9.37
N LYS A 199 -0.97 17.37 -8.42
CA LYS A 199 -0.06 18.37 -7.85
C LYS A 199 0.94 18.92 -8.86
N LEU A 200 1.19 18.18 -9.94
CA LEU A 200 2.09 18.56 -11.03
C LEU A 200 1.35 19.19 -12.23
N GLY A 201 0.04 19.40 -12.11
CA GLY A 201 -0.77 20.06 -13.13
C GLY A 201 -1.29 19.15 -14.24
N TYR A 202 -1.19 17.83 -14.07
CA TYR A 202 -1.86 16.88 -14.97
C TYR A 202 -3.31 16.66 -14.54
N GLN A 203 -4.16 16.27 -15.48
CA GLN A 203 -5.55 15.91 -15.28
C GLN A 203 -5.74 14.40 -15.50
N ASP A 204 -6.78 13.82 -14.90
CA ASP A 204 -7.15 12.43 -15.12
C ASP A 204 -7.43 12.20 -16.62
N ALA A 205 -6.75 11.22 -17.22
CA ALA A 205 -6.93 10.85 -18.61
C ALA A 205 -7.45 9.42 -18.75
N TYR A 206 -6.84 8.46 -18.03
CA TYR A 206 -7.22 7.06 -18.13
C TYR A 206 -6.78 6.26 -16.90
N GLU A 207 -7.53 5.23 -16.55
CA GLU A 207 -7.15 4.21 -15.59
C GLU A 207 -7.08 2.86 -16.30
N LEU A 208 -5.91 2.20 -16.30
CA LEU A 208 -5.72 0.92 -16.97
C LEU A 208 -6.58 -0.16 -16.31
N GLY A 209 -7.22 -0.99 -17.13
CA GLY A 209 -7.85 -2.21 -16.66
C GLY A 209 -6.83 -3.31 -16.28
N PRO A 210 -7.30 -4.42 -15.67
CA PRO A 210 -6.42 -5.55 -15.34
C PRO A 210 -5.71 -6.07 -16.60
N ARG A 211 -4.40 -6.39 -16.48
CA ARG A 211 -3.61 -6.96 -17.57
C ARG A 211 -3.38 -6.00 -18.77
N GLU A 212 -3.93 -4.81 -18.75
CA GLU A 212 -3.81 -3.86 -19.84
C GLU A 212 -2.39 -3.34 -20.01
N ILE A 213 -1.98 -3.12 -21.26
CA ILE A 213 -0.69 -2.53 -21.63
C ILE A 213 -0.96 -1.30 -22.49
N VAL A 214 -0.43 -0.15 -22.08
CA VAL A 214 -0.52 1.11 -22.81
C VAL A 214 0.87 1.67 -23.13
N ARG A 215 0.95 2.46 -24.19
CA ARG A 215 2.11 3.27 -24.55
C ARG A 215 1.77 4.73 -24.37
N LEU A 216 2.66 5.45 -23.69
CA LEU A 216 2.56 6.90 -23.48
C LEU A 216 3.62 7.60 -24.31
N THR A 217 3.22 8.66 -25.00
CA THR A 217 4.07 9.59 -25.73
C THR A 217 3.73 11.03 -25.30
N PRO A 218 4.50 12.05 -25.69
CA PRO A 218 4.14 13.45 -25.39
C PRO A 218 2.78 13.88 -25.99
N GLU A 219 2.33 13.21 -27.06
CA GLU A 219 1.08 13.53 -27.75
C GLU A 219 -0.16 12.89 -27.12
N GLY A 220 0.04 11.81 -26.32
CA GLY A 220 -1.07 11.08 -25.71
C GLY A 220 -0.68 9.64 -25.36
N TRP A 221 -1.69 8.83 -25.21
CA TRP A 221 -1.52 7.40 -24.88
C TRP A 221 -2.35 6.54 -25.83
N GLU A 222 -1.93 5.29 -26.00
CA GLU A 222 -2.61 4.27 -26.82
C GLU A 222 -2.58 2.91 -26.15
N THR A 223 -3.64 2.12 -26.29
CA THR A 223 -3.71 0.74 -25.81
C THR A 223 -2.98 -0.19 -26.79
N LEU A 224 -1.90 -0.83 -26.33
CA LEU A 224 -1.17 -1.85 -27.08
C LEU A 224 -1.75 -3.26 -26.89
N SER A 225 -2.35 -3.50 -25.72
CA SER A 225 -3.00 -4.75 -25.40
C SER A 225 -4.19 -4.52 -24.47
N PRO A 226 -5.41 -4.95 -24.82
CA PRO A 226 -6.62 -4.63 -24.09
C PRO A 226 -6.65 -5.24 -22.69
N ALA A 227 -7.49 -4.66 -21.84
CA ALA A 227 -7.76 -5.13 -20.49
C ALA A 227 -8.36 -6.55 -20.49
N GLY A 228 -8.06 -7.31 -19.43
CA GLY A 228 -8.73 -8.55 -19.11
C GLY A 228 -10.06 -8.34 -18.39
N GLU A 229 -10.87 -9.38 -18.33
CA GLU A 229 -12.19 -9.31 -17.71
C GLU A 229 -12.16 -9.43 -16.17
N GLN A 230 -11.15 -10.12 -15.62
CA GLN A 230 -11.05 -10.41 -14.20
C GLN A 230 -10.24 -9.33 -13.47
N MET A 231 -10.86 -8.69 -12.47
CA MET A 231 -10.20 -7.72 -11.59
C MET A 231 -10.25 -8.20 -10.14
N LYS A 232 -9.18 -7.89 -9.40
CA LYS A 232 -9.07 -8.10 -7.95
C LYS A 232 -8.27 -6.95 -7.33
N ILE A 233 -8.78 -5.72 -7.43
CA ILE A 233 -8.12 -4.55 -6.83
C ILE A 233 -8.07 -4.66 -5.32
N CYS A 234 -6.96 -4.25 -4.72
CA CYS A 234 -6.73 -4.39 -3.28
C CYS A 234 -7.61 -3.47 -2.45
N ALA A 235 -8.46 -4.01 -1.55
CA ALA A 235 -9.29 -3.22 -0.65
C ALA A 235 -8.49 -2.34 0.33
N PHE A 236 -7.26 -2.74 0.69
CA PHE A 236 -6.38 -1.97 1.56
C PHE A 236 -5.89 -0.66 0.94
N LEU A 237 -6.04 -0.45 -0.36
CA LEU A 237 -5.80 0.85 -0.98
C LEU A 237 -6.63 1.94 -0.32
N TRP A 238 -7.93 1.68 -0.14
CA TRP A 238 -8.82 2.63 0.51
C TRP A 238 -8.71 2.61 2.03
N THR A 239 -8.55 1.44 2.62
CA THR A 239 -8.54 1.29 4.08
C THR A 239 -7.31 1.95 4.70
N TYR A 240 -6.14 1.79 4.10
CA TYR A 240 -4.88 2.23 4.71
C TYR A 240 -3.87 2.86 3.74
N TYR A 241 -3.55 2.21 2.60
CA TYR A 241 -2.38 2.58 1.81
C TYR A 241 -2.54 3.84 0.98
N GLY A 242 -3.69 3.99 0.31
CA GLY A 242 -3.93 5.07 -0.61
C GLY A 242 -3.83 6.42 0.08
N TYR A 243 -3.25 7.37 -0.62
CA TYR A 243 -3.20 8.74 -0.13
C TYR A 243 -4.62 9.34 -0.12
N PRO A 244 -5.01 10.12 0.90
CA PRO A 244 -6.39 10.60 1.07
C PRO A 244 -7.00 11.27 -0.16
N ASN A 245 -6.19 12.01 -0.91
CA ASN A 245 -6.64 12.74 -2.10
C ASN A 245 -6.68 11.89 -3.39
N SER A 246 -6.28 10.62 -3.33
CA SER A 246 -6.26 9.75 -4.51
C SER A 246 -7.61 9.12 -4.78
N ASN A 247 -7.86 8.85 -6.06
CA ASN A 247 -9.00 8.10 -6.55
C ASN A 247 -8.53 6.82 -7.24
N TYR A 248 -9.26 5.74 -7.02
CA TYR A 248 -9.07 4.46 -7.71
C TYR A 248 -10.44 3.91 -8.10
N GLU A 249 -10.60 3.43 -9.32
CA GLU A 249 -11.87 2.88 -9.83
C GLU A 249 -13.08 3.79 -9.51
N GLY A 250 -12.88 5.11 -9.62
CA GLY A 250 -13.93 6.11 -9.37
C GLY A 250 -14.24 6.40 -7.90
N MET A 251 -13.57 5.76 -6.94
CA MET A 251 -13.79 5.99 -5.50
C MET A 251 -12.60 6.71 -4.86
N ASN A 252 -12.87 7.88 -4.26
CA ASN A 252 -11.88 8.62 -3.49
C ASN A 252 -11.58 7.95 -2.15
N VAL A 253 -10.30 7.95 -1.75
CA VAL A 253 -9.83 7.29 -0.53
C VAL A 253 -10.41 7.90 0.73
N GLU A 254 -10.38 9.24 0.87
CA GLU A 254 -10.87 9.93 2.06
C GLU A 254 -12.39 9.80 2.21
N VAL A 255 -13.12 9.94 1.11
CA VAL A 255 -14.60 9.78 1.07
C VAL A 255 -14.99 8.36 1.46
N MET A 256 -14.27 7.35 0.96
CA MET A 256 -14.50 5.95 1.35
C MET A 256 -14.30 5.77 2.85
N ARG A 257 -13.23 6.31 3.44
CA ARG A 257 -12.94 6.19 4.87
C ARG A 257 -14.03 6.82 5.73
N TYR A 258 -14.57 7.98 5.35
CA TYR A 258 -15.72 8.60 6.03
C TYR A 258 -16.94 7.70 5.95
N ARG A 259 -17.30 7.23 4.75
CA ARG A 259 -18.41 6.30 4.54
C ARG A 259 -18.26 5.02 5.38
N ASN A 260 -17.06 4.49 5.46
CA ASN A 260 -16.77 3.29 6.26
C ASN A 260 -17.04 3.53 7.75
N GLY A 261 -16.59 4.65 8.30
CA GLY A 261 -16.88 5.04 9.68
C GLY A 261 -18.37 5.25 9.95
N GLU A 262 -19.09 5.87 9.01
CA GLU A 262 -20.55 6.04 9.10
C GLU A 262 -21.29 4.70 9.13
N ILE A 263 -20.88 3.74 8.31
CA ILE A 263 -21.44 2.37 8.26
C ILE A 263 -21.19 1.66 9.60
N MET A 264 -19.97 1.72 10.14
CA MET A 264 -19.65 1.14 11.44
C MET A 264 -20.58 1.68 12.54
N ALA A 265 -20.73 2.99 12.62
CA ALA A 265 -21.60 3.63 13.62
C ALA A 265 -23.07 3.29 13.40
N ARG A 266 -23.55 3.27 12.15
CA ARG A 266 -24.90 2.83 11.78
C ARG A 266 -25.21 1.45 12.33
N ASP A 267 -24.32 0.51 12.08
CA ASP A 267 -24.49 -0.89 12.45
C ASP A 267 -24.49 -1.09 13.98
N GLU A 268 -23.61 -0.37 14.69
CA GLU A 268 -23.61 -0.39 16.17
C GLU A 268 -24.86 0.23 16.78
N ILE A 269 -25.36 1.33 16.23
CA ILE A 269 -26.62 1.95 16.67
C ILE A 269 -27.80 0.98 16.47
N GLN A 270 -27.87 0.34 15.30
CA GLN A 270 -28.94 -0.62 14.99
C GLN A 270 -28.92 -1.84 15.92
N LYS A 271 -27.75 -2.30 16.31
CA LYS A 271 -27.55 -3.42 17.25
C LYS A 271 -27.67 -3.01 18.73
N GLY A 272 -27.78 -1.72 19.03
CA GLY A 272 -27.77 -1.21 20.41
C GLY A 272 -26.43 -1.41 21.13
N GLN A 273 -25.32 -1.48 20.39
CA GLN A 273 -23.98 -1.77 20.90
C GLN A 273 -23.08 -0.54 21.02
N LEU A 274 -23.58 0.64 20.62
CA LEU A 274 -22.80 1.88 20.71
C LEU A 274 -22.49 2.22 22.18
N PRO A 275 -21.21 2.28 22.61
CA PRO A 275 -20.87 2.61 23.98
C PRO A 275 -21.19 4.07 24.30
N LYS A 276 -21.40 4.35 25.60
CA LYS A 276 -21.61 5.72 26.08
C LYS A 276 -20.23 6.38 26.25
N VAL A 277 -19.81 7.16 25.27
CA VAL A 277 -18.53 7.84 25.26
C VAL A 277 -18.67 9.35 25.18
N ASP A 278 -17.68 10.07 25.70
CA ASP A 278 -17.59 11.51 25.59
C ASP A 278 -17.12 11.94 24.20
N PHE A 279 -16.11 11.25 23.67
CA PHE A 279 -15.50 11.57 22.40
C PHE A 279 -15.25 10.33 21.52
N VAL A 280 -15.33 10.54 20.21
CA VAL A 280 -14.76 9.65 19.19
C VAL A 280 -13.43 10.23 18.74
N ALA A 281 -12.41 9.41 18.61
CA ALA A 281 -11.07 9.79 18.23
C ALA A 281 -10.50 8.82 17.18
N GLY A 282 -9.59 9.28 16.34
CA GLY A 282 -8.87 8.43 15.40
C GLY A 282 -7.43 8.18 15.83
N VAL A 283 -6.93 6.98 15.61
CA VAL A 283 -5.48 6.74 15.71
C VAL A 283 -4.79 7.47 14.55
N PRO A 284 -3.88 8.40 14.84
CA PRO A 284 -3.23 9.20 13.79
C PRO A 284 -2.29 8.38 12.89
N ASP A 285 -2.28 8.59 11.56
CA ASP A 285 -3.17 9.49 10.80
C ASP A 285 -4.31 8.71 10.12
N SER A 286 -4.14 7.41 9.85
CA SER A 286 -5.02 6.57 9.01
C SER A 286 -6.39 6.28 9.63
N GLY A 287 -6.48 6.21 10.96
CA GLY A 287 -7.75 6.02 11.67
C GLY A 287 -8.62 7.28 11.72
N VAL A 288 -8.03 8.47 11.54
CA VAL A 288 -8.74 9.75 11.71
C VAL A 288 -9.97 9.90 10.80
N PRO A 289 -9.90 9.69 9.48
CA PRO A 289 -11.06 9.87 8.62
C PRO A 289 -12.18 8.85 8.92
N HIS A 290 -11.85 7.61 9.26
CA HIS A 290 -12.84 6.62 9.73
C HIS A 290 -13.53 7.10 11.02
N ALA A 291 -12.76 7.66 11.96
CA ALA A 291 -13.30 8.21 13.22
C ALA A 291 -14.21 9.41 12.98
N ILE A 292 -13.89 10.29 12.03
CA ILE A 292 -14.74 11.43 11.67
C ILE A 292 -16.08 10.91 11.12
N GLY A 293 -16.09 9.94 10.21
CA GLY A 293 -17.31 9.32 9.71
C GLY A 293 -18.13 8.69 10.83
N PHE A 294 -17.49 7.95 11.74
CA PHE A 294 -18.12 7.37 12.91
C PHE A 294 -18.76 8.43 13.84
N ALA A 295 -18.03 9.51 14.14
CA ALA A 295 -18.49 10.62 14.95
C ALA A 295 -19.71 11.32 14.32
N ASN A 296 -19.65 11.62 13.03
CA ASN A 296 -20.73 12.25 12.28
C ASN A 296 -22.03 11.42 12.38
N ARG A 297 -21.95 10.11 12.20
CA ARG A 297 -23.12 9.22 12.22
C ARG A 297 -23.63 8.94 13.62
N SER A 298 -22.75 8.78 14.60
CA SER A 298 -23.12 8.48 16.00
C SER A 298 -23.62 9.70 16.76
N GLY A 299 -23.39 10.92 16.24
CA GLY A 299 -23.69 12.19 16.93
C GLY A 299 -22.79 12.46 18.13
N LYS A 300 -21.66 11.73 18.27
CA LYS A 300 -20.67 11.97 19.31
C LYS A 300 -19.64 12.97 18.81
N PRO A 301 -19.14 13.88 19.68
CA PRO A 301 -18.10 14.82 19.28
C PRO A 301 -16.82 14.09 18.85
N PHE A 302 -16.18 14.54 17.78
CA PHE A 302 -14.83 14.12 17.43
C PHE A 302 -13.81 14.94 18.21
N ALA A 303 -12.81 14.28 18.78
CA ALA A 303 -11.69 14.91 19.47
C ALA A 303 -10.35 14.29 19.05
N ARG A 304 -9.26 15.03 19.31
CA ARG A 304 -7.90 14.54 19.07
C ARG A 304 -7.13 14.47 20.42
N PRO A 305 -7.37 13.41 21.21
CA PRO A 305 -6.68 13.23 22.48
C PRO A 305 -5.19 12.95 22.30
N PHE A 306 -4.77 12.57 21.10
CA PHE A 306 -3.38 12.48 20.66
C PHE A 306 -3.12 13.34 19.44
N VAL A 307 -1.94 13.92 19.39
CA VAL A 307 -1.40 14.60 18.21
C VAL A 307 -0.09 13.93 17.82
N LYS A 308 0.05 13.60 16.53
CA LYS A 308 1.30 13.05 16.02
C LYS A 308 2.38 14.12 16.05
N TYR A 309 3.54 13.78 16.61
CA TYR A 309 4.70 14.64 16.53
C TYR A 309 5.28 14.61 15.11
N THR A 310 5.12 15.71 14.38
CA THR A 310 5.48 15.81 12.96
C THR A 310 6.98 15.65 12.69
N PRO A 311 7.93 16.22 13.49
CA PRO A 311 9.36 15.99 13.33
C PRO A 311 9.78 14.60 13.82
N THR A 312 9.03 13.55 13.45
CA THR A 312 9.36 12.18 13.85
C THR A 312 10.49 11.60 13.00
N TRP A 313 11.19 10.65 13.59
CA TRP A 313 12.16 9.81 12.93
C TRP A 313 11.54 9.07 11.74
N PRO A 314 12.29 8.85 10.66
CA PRO A 314 11.84 8.01 9.54
C PRO A 314 11.30 6.66 10.06
N ARG A 315 10.35 6.06 9.34
CA ARG A 315 9.82 4.71 9.66
C ARG A 315 10.91 3.65 9.85
N SER A 316 12.06 3.84 9.20
CA SER A 316 13.22 2.96 9.26
C SER A 316 14.07 3.10 10.53
N PHE A 317 13.89 4.16 11.31
CA PHE A 317 14.62 4.31 12.56
C PHE A 317 14.01 3.41 13.63
N MET A 318 14.49 2.17 13.67
CA MET A 318 14.22 1.18 14.72
C MET A 318 15.50 0.99 15.53
N PRO A 319 15.63 1.63 16.70
CA PRO A 319 16.78 1.40 17.57
C PRO A 319 16.92 -0.07 17.93
N ALA A 320 18.15 -0.57 18.01
CA ALA A 320 18.41 -1.96 18.41
C ALA A 320 18.02 -2.22 19.88
N ASN A 321 18.08 -1.19 20.74
CA ASN A 321 17.73 -1.27 22.15
C ASN A 321 16.23 -1.11 22.35
N GLN A 322 15.61 -1.99 23.16
CA GLN A 322 14.16 -1.98 23.47
C GLN A 322 13.74 -0.73 24.24
N GLU A 323 14.56 -0.23 25.19
CA GLU A 323 14.24 0.98 25.95
C GLU A 323 14.17 2.22 25.05
N VAL A 324 15.11 2.33 24.10
CA VAL A 324 15.10 3.44 23.13
C VAL A 324 13.91 3.30 22.17
N ARG A 325 13.53 2.08 21.79
CA ARG A 325 12.30 1.85 20.99
C ARG A 325 11.06 2.32 21.73
N ASN A 326 10.95 2.00 23.01
CA ASN A 326 9.81 2.42 23.85
C ASN A 326 9.78 3.95 24.01
N GLN A 327 10.92 4.60 24.20
CA GLN A 327 11.00 6.07 24.23
C GLN A 327 10.57 6.69 22.89
N VAL A 328 11.06 6.18 21.78
CA VAL A 328 10.68 6.65 20.44
C VAL A 328 9.19 6.45 20.17
N ALA A 329 8.61 5.34 20.62
CA ALA A 329 7.16 5.11 20.51
C ALA A 329 6.36 6.14 21.31
N LYS A 330 6.76 6.43 22.55
CA LYS A 330 6.16 7.47 23.41
C LYS A 330 6.29 8.88 22.82
N MET A 331 7.38 9.17 22.10
CA MET A 331 7.59 10.49 21.47
C MET A 331 6.74 10.72 20.21
N LYS A 332 6.21 9.65 19.58
CA LYS A 332 5.43 9.76 18.34
C LYS A 332 4.03 10.34 18.54
N GLN A 333 3.46 10.16 19.71
CA GLN A 333 2.10 10.59 20.03
C GLN A 333 2.15 11.48 21.28
N ILE A 334 1.75 12.73 21.13
CA ILE A 334 1.69 13.69 22.23
C ILE A 334 0.25 13.74 22.73
N PRO A 335 0.00 13.41 24.02
CA PRO A 335 -1.34 13.47 24.59
C PRO A 335 -1.79 14.90 24.83
N VAL A 336 -3.11 15.08 24.84
CA VAL A 336 -3.80 16.29 25.31
C VAL A 336 -4.56 15.90 26.58
N PRO A 337 -3.96 16.13 27.79
CA PRO A 337 -4.52 15.62 29.05
C PRO A 337 -5.97 16.05 29.30
N GLU A 338 -6.36 17.25 28.90
CA GLU A 338 -7.70 17.81 29.07
C GLU A 338 -8.77 17.04 28.25
N LEU A 339 -8.36 16.33 27.19
CA LEU A 339 -9.22 15.50 26.38
C LEU A 339 -9.20 14.02 26.80
N ILE A 340 -8.37 13.64 27.78
CA ILE A 340 -8.19 12.26 28.25
C ILE A 340 -8.70 12.10 29.68
N HIS A 341 -8.27 12.96 30.60
CA HIS A 341 -8.52 12.79 32.02
C HIS A 341 -10.02 12.80 32.36
N GLY A 342 -10.51 11.73 33.01
CA GLY A 342 -11.90 11.54 33.37
C GLY A 342 -12.85 11.37 32.17
N LYS A 343 -12.32 10.95 30.99
CA LYS A 343 -13.11 10.79 29.76
C LYS A 343 -13.26 9.34 29.34
N LYS A 344 -14.39 9.04 28.74
CA LYS A 344 -14.70 7.79 28.05
C LYS A 344 -14.45 8.00 26.55
N LEU A 345 -13.50 7.27 26.00
CA LEU A 345 -12.97 7.50 24.66
C LEU A 345 -13.29 6.30 23.75
N LEU A 346 -13.73 6.57 22.53
CA LEU A 346 -13.82 5.55 21.48
C LEU A 346 -12.80 5.90 20.39
N PHE A 347 -11.82 5.04 20.23
CA PHE A 347 -10.83 5.15 19.15
C PHE A 347 -11.23 4.32 17.94
N VAL A 348 -10.96 4.86 16.76
CA VAL A 348 -11.05 4.13 15.49
C VAL A 348 -9.65 4.07 14.89
N ASP A 349 -9.21 2.87 14.52
CA ASP A 349 -7.98 2.63 13.77
C ASP A 349 -8.32 1.97 12.43
N ASP A 350 -7.46 2.08 11.44
CA ASP A 350 -7.65 1.44 10.13
C ASP A 350 -7.62 -0.08 10.22
N SER A 351 -6.73 -0.64 11.03
CA SER A 351 -6.55 -2.09 11.17
C SER A 351 -5.78 -2.48 12.43
N ILE A 352 -6.02 -3.67 12.94
CA ILE A 352 -5.25 -4.28 14.04
C ILE A 352 -4.47 -5.47 13.48
N VAL A 353 -3.14 -5.30 13.30
CA VAL A 353 -2.26 -6.34 12.74
C VAL A 353 -1.60 -7.17 13.83
N ARG A 354 -0.71 -6.57 14.63
CA ARG A 354 0.08 -7.24 15.68
C ARG A 354 -0.34 -6.87 17.11
N GLY A 355 -1.01 -5.74 17.27
CA GLY A 355 -1.55 -5.25 18.56
C GLY A 355 -0.52 -4.68 19.55
N THR A 356 0.79 -4.82 19.34
CA THR A 356 1.81 -4.42 20.31
C THR A 356 1.81 -2.91 20.58
N GLN A 357 1.82 -2.09 19.53
CA GLN A 357 1.77 -0.63 19.68
C GLN A 357 0.45 -0.14 20.26
N LEU A 358 -0.63 -0.84 19.93
CA LEU A 358 -1.97 -0.49 20.39
C LEU A 358 -2.10 -0.71 21.90
N ARG A 359 -1.56 -1.80 22.43
CA ARG A 359 -1.52 -2.07 23.86
C ARG A 359 -0.78 -0.96 24.64
N GLU A 360 0.41 -0.57 24.18
CA GLU A 360 1.19 0.52 24.81
C GLU A 360 0.41 1.85 24.80
N THR A 361 -0.33 2.11 23.71
CA THR A 361 -1.19 3.31 23.61
C THR A 361 -2.33 3.27 24.62
N VAL A 362 -2.96 2.12 24.83
CA VAL A 362 -4.05 1.95 25.81
C VAL A 362 -3.55 2.11 27.23
N GLU A 363 -2.44 1.45 27.59
CA GLU A 363 -1.80 1.60 28.90
C GLU A 363 -1.51 3.10 29.20
N PHE A 364 -0.97 3.80 28.22
CA PHE A 364 -0.70 5.22 28.32
C PHE A 364 -1.96 6.10 28.48
N LEU A 365 -3.10 5.73 27.84
CA LEU A 365 -4.36 6.46 28.03
C LEU A 365 -4.88 6.32 29.46
N TYR A 366 -4.83 5.13 30.04
CA TYR A 366 -5.22 4.92 31.43
C TYR A 366 -4.26 5.60 32.42
N GLU A 367 -2.95 5.56 32.15
CA GLU A 367 -1.96 6.34 32.93
C GLU A 367 -2.24 7.85 32.86
N SER A 368 -2.79 8.35 31.76
CA SER A 368 -3.21 9.73 31.56
C SER A 368 -4.59 10.04 32.17
N GLY A 369 -5.24 9.06 32.81
CA GLY A 369 -6.49 9.23 33.54
C GLY A 369 -7.76 9.03 32.71
N ALA A 370 -7.72 8.32 31.61
CA ALA A 370 -8.93 7.90 30.90
C ALA A 370 -9.81 7.02 31.79
N GLU A 371 -11.13 7.21 31.73
CA GLU A 371 -12.10 6.42 32.49
C GLU A 371 -12.46 5.10 31.78
N GLU A 372 -12.72 5.16 30.46
CA GLU A 372 -12.97 4.00 29.60
C GLU A 372 -12.29 4.22 28.25
N VAL A 373 -11.77 3.14 27.66
CA VAL A 373 -11.15 3.12 26.33
C VAL A 373 -11.77 2.04 25.48
N HIS A 374 -12.51 2.44 24.46
CA HIS A 374 -13.13 1.56 23.48
C HIS A 374 -12.38 1.63 22.15
N MET A 375 -12.27 0.51 21.43
CA MET A 375 -11.57 0.44 20.15
C MET A 375 -12.45 -0.10 19.04
N ARG A 376 -12.32 0.48 17.86
CA ARG A 376 -12.92 -0.01 16.62
C ARG A 376 -11.88 -0.12 15.52
N SER A 377 -11.83 -1.26 14.87
CA SER A 377 -11.03 -1.46 13.66
C SER A 377 -11.89 -1.21 12.43
N ALA A 378 -11.42 -0.36 11.53
CA ALA A 378 -12.12 0.01 10.30
C ALA A 378 -12.11 -1.08 9.22
N CYS A 379 -11.52 -2.23 9.50
CA CYS A 379 -11.58 -3.43 8.66
C CYS A 379 -11.80 -4.68 9.52
N PRO A 380 -12.18 -5.83 8.93
CA PRO A 380 -12.28 -7.10 9.64
C PRO A 380 -10.95 -7.57 10.24
N PRO A 381 -10.94 -8.56 11.15
CA PRO A 381 -9.71 -9.16 11.64
C PRO A 381 -8.85 -9.70 10.51
N ILE A 382 -7.55 -9.35 10.50
CA ILE A 382 -6.63 -9.84 9.47
C ILE A 382 -6.26 -11.27 9.79
N MET A 383 -6.76 -12.20 8.98
CA MET A 383 -6.59 -13.65 9.16
C MET A 383 -5.45 -14.22 8.33
N TYR A 384 -5.06 -13.55 7.23
CA TYR A 384 -4.07 -14.05 6.28
C TYR A 384 -3.05 -12.96 5.94
N GLY A 385 -1.76 -13.31 5.94
CA GLY A 385 -0.68 -12.44 5.47
C GLY A 385 -0.81 -12.17 3.98
N CYS A 386 -0.66 -10.92 3.57
CA CYS A 386 -0.78 -10.55 2.16
C CYS A 386 0.34 -11.17 1.32
N LYS A 387 0.00 -12.01 0.34
CA LYS A 387 0.95 -12.65 -0.59
C LYS A 387 1.13 -11.89 -1.91
N TYR A 388 0.47 -10.75 -2.10
CA TYR A 388 0.46 -10.03 -3.37
C TYR A 388 1.20 -8.69 -3.34
N LEU A 389 1.12 -7.98 -2.21
CA LEU A 389 1.60 -6.60 -2.09
C LEU A 389 2.51 -6.37 -0.88
N ASN A 390 2.84 -7.43 -0.14
CA ASN A 390 3.65 -7.37 1.08
C ASN A 390 3.11 -6.38 2.13
N PHE A 391 1.79 -6.36 2.29
CA PHE A 391 1.10 -5.50 3.23
C PHE A 391 1.55 -5.74 4.67
N SER A 392 1.49 -6.96 5.12
CA SER A 392 2.09 -7.36 6.37
C SER A 392 3.48 -7.93 6.10
N ARG A 393 4.53 -7.26 6.57
CA ARG A 393 5.90 -7.82 6.60
C ARG A 393 5.97 -8.95 7.64
N SER A 394 5.05 -9.87 7.56
CA SER A 394 4.96 -11.02 8.45
C SER A 394 5.72 -12.16 7.81
N ASN A 395 6.72 -12.68 8.48
CA ASN A 395 7.41 -13.91 8.06
C ASN A 395 6.54 -15.15 8.27
N SER A 396 5.44 -14.99 9.01
CA SER A 396 4.50 -16.05 9.35
C SER A 396 3.13 -15.44 9.66
N ASP A 397 2.05 -16.12 9.27
CA ASP A 397 0.69 -15.76 9.67
C ASP A 397 0.50 -15.73 11.19
N MET A 398 1.33 -16.47 11.94
CA MET A 398 1.34 -16.47 13.40
C MET A 398 1.85 -15.18 14.05
N GLU A 399 2.34 -14.21 13.26
CA GLU A 399 2.59 -12.85 13.75
C GLU A 399 1.30 -11.99 13.77
N LEU A 400 0.24 -12.43 13.09
CA LEU A 400 -1.05 -11.76 13.10
C LEU A 400 -1.76 -12.00 14.43
N LEU A 401 -2.24 -10.92 15.07
CA LEU A 401 -2.88 -10.99 16.38
C LEU A 401 -4.08 -11.94 16.38
N ALA A 402 -4.92 -11.90 15.35
CA ALA A 402 -6.07 -12.79 15.21
C ALA A 402 -5.63 -14.26 15.16
N ARG A 403 -4.68 -14.64 14.28
CA ARG A 403 -4.16 -15.99 14.13
C ARG A 403 -3.51 -16.52 15.42
N LYS A 404 -2.72 -15.66 16.08
CA LYS A 404 -2.12 -15.98 17.37
C LYS A 404 -3.17 -16.23 18.44
N THR A 405 -4.24 -15.43 18.45
CA THR A 405 -5.33 -15.61 19.42
C THR A 405 -6.13 -16.88 19.14
N VAL A 406 -6.38 -17.22 17.88
CA VAL A 406 -7.00 -18.52 17.52
C VAL A 406 -6.16 -19.69 17.99
N GLN A 407 -4.84 -19.63 17.79
CA GLN A 407 -3.91 -20.67 18.25
C GLN A 407 -3.94 -20.85 19.77
N GLU A 408 -4.05 -19.77 20.53
CA GLU A 408 -4.14 -19.81 22.00
C GLU A 408 -5.49 -20.34 22.49
N LEU A 409 -6.58 -20.14 21.75
CA LEU A 409 -7.94 -20.58 22.10
C LEU A 409 -8.19 -22.06 21.80
N GLU A 410 -7.84 -22.53 20.61
CA GLU A 410 -8.15 -23.89 20.13
C GLU A 410 -6.96 -24.63 19.50
N GLY A 411 -5.75 -24.07 19.54
CA GLY A 411 -4.59 -24.71 18.92
C GLY A 411 -4.73 -24.88 17.40
N ASP A 412 -4.21 -25.99 16.88
CA ASP A 412 -4.22 -26.27 15.43
C ASP A 412 -5.63 -26.55 14.90
N GLU A 413 -6.55 -27.03 15.73
CA GLU A 413 -7.95 -27.21 15.34
C GLU A 413 -8.62 -25.89 15.00
N GLY A 414 -8.35 -24.83 15.76
CA GLY A 414 -8.86 -23.50 15.49
C GLY A 414 -8.41 -22.94 14.13
N GLN A 415 -7.24 -23.32 13.65
CA GLN A 415 -6.73 -22.89 12.34
C GLN A 415 -7.56 -23.44 11.15
N ALA A 416 -8.35 -24.48 11.35
CA ALA A 416 -9.27 -25.01 10.34
C ALA A 416 -10.60 -24.25 10.28
N HIS A 417 -10.87 -23.34 11.22
CA HIS A 417 -12.14 -22.61 11.36
C HIS A 417 -11.96 -21.09 11.31
N LEU A 418 -11.00 -20.62 10.51
CA LEU A 418 -10.66 -19.19 10.43
C LEU A 418 -11.81 -18.31 9.90
N ASP A 419 -12.66 -18.84 9.05
CA ASP A 419 -13.87 -18.20 8.55
C ASP A 419 -14.88 -17.91 9.67
N GLU A 420 -15.08 -18.85 10.59
CA GLU A 420 -15.94 -18.66 11.77
C GLU A 420 -15.32 -17.63 12.74
N TYR A 421 -13.99 -17.66 12.93
CA TYR A 421 -13.30 -16.68 13.76
C TYR A 421 -13.32 -15.26 13.17
N ALA A 422 -13.33 -15.14 11.84
CA ALA A 422 -13.41 -13.85 11.16
C ALA A 422 -14.81 -13.19 11.28
N ASP A 423 -15.85 -13.97 11.62
CA ASP A 423 -17.24 -13.50 11.75
C ASP A 423 -17.63 -13.31 13.22
N ALA A 424 -17.78 -12.05 13.65
CA ALA A 424 -18.21 -11.70 15.00
C ALA A 424 -19.66 -12.18 15.37
N SER A 425 -20.46 -12.65 14.41
CA SER A 425 -21.78 -13.23 14.65
C SER A 425 -21.69 -14.67 15.18
N THR A 426 -20.60 -15.38 14.96
CA THR A 426 -20.35 -16.74 15.43
C THR A 426 -19.88 -16.77 16.88
N GLU A 427 -19.94 -17.94 17.52
CA GLU A 427 -19.39 -18.13 18.88
C GLU A 427 -17.86 -18.00 18.88
N ARG A 428 -17.17 -18.61 17.91
CA ARG A 428 -15.72 -18.52 17.77
C ARG A 428 -15.26 -17.08 17.56
N GLY A 429 -15.92 -16.34 16.68
CA GLY A 429 -15.63 -14.92 16.45
C GLY A 429 -15.79 -14.07 17.70
N ARG A 430 -16.87 -14.26 18.47
CA ARG A 430 -17.08 -13.58 19.77
C ARG A 430 -16.03 -13.92 20.80
N CYS A 431 -15.62 -15.19 20.87
CA CYS A 431 -14.54 -15.61 21.77
C CYS A 431 -13.20 -14.97 21.41
N MET A 432 -12.83 -14.95 20.13
CA MET A 432 -11.60 -14.28 19.67
C MET A 432 -11.64 -12.79 19.98
N LEU A 433 -12.74 -12.13 19.69
CA LEU A 433 -12.93 -10.69 19.92
C LEU A 433 -12.75 -10.35 21.40
N ARG A 434 -13.36 -11.13 22.30
CA ARG A 434 -13.22 -10.99 23.76
C ARG A 434 -11.76 -11.18 24.19
N SER A 435 -11.11 -12.25 23.75
CA SER A 435 -9.72 -12.53 24.08
C SER A 435 -8.77 -11.42 23.61
N ILE A 436 -8.95 -10.88 22.41
CA ILE A 436 -8.16 -9.75 21.91
C ILE A 436 -8.44 -8.48 22.75
N CYS A 437 -9.69 -8.22 23.06
CA CYS A 437 -10.11 -7.08 23.87
C CYS A 437 -9.42 -7.09 25.24
N GLU A 438 -9.46 -8.24 25.94
CA GLU A 438 -8.81 -8.44 27.23
C GLU A 438 -7.28 -8.31 27.16
N LYS A 439 -6.65 -8.90 26.13
CA LYS A 439 -5.19 -8.83 25.94
C LYS A 439 -4.68 -7.41 25.70
N LEU A 440 -5.47 -6.60 25.01
CA LEU A 440 -5.11 -5.21 24.67
C LEU A 440 -5.57 -4.22 25.73
N GLY A 441 -6.41 -4.64 26.70
CA GLY A 441 -6.87 -3.82 27.82
C GLY A 441 -7.97 -2.82 27.46
N PHE A 442 -8.80 -3.08 26.43
CA PHE A 442 -9.95 -2.26 26.10
C PHE A 442 -11.20 -2.61 26.90
N ASP A 443 -12.06 -1.61 27.15
CA ASP A 443 -13.42 -1.87 27.68
C ASP A 443 -14.34 -2.51 26.64
N SER A 444 -14.16 -2.18 25.37
CA SER A 444 -14.79 -2.91 24.26
C SER A 444 -13.98 -2.82 22.98
N LEU A 445 -14.08 -3.87 22.17
CA LEU A 445 -13.46 -3.97 20.86
C LEU A 445 -14.52 -4.34 19.82
N GLY A 446 -14.50 -3.69 18.67
CA GLY A 446 -15.30 -4.01 17.50
C GLY A 446 -14.51 -3.95 16.22
N TYR A 447 -14.88 -4.77 15.26
CA TYR A 447 -14.33 -4.76 13.90
C TYR A 447 -15.43 -4.41 12.90
N GLN A 448 -15.07 -3.69 11.84
CA GLN A 448 -15.95 -3.56 10.69
C GLN A 448 -16.21 -4.94 10.08
N SER A 449 -17.42 -5.17 9.62
CA SER A 449 -17.73 -6.39 8.86
C SER A 449 -17.17 -6.30 7.44
N LEU A 450 -16.89 -7.45 6.82
CA LEU A 450 -16.43 -7.47 5.43
C LEU A 450 -17.48 -6.85 4.49
N ASP A 451 -18.75 -7.15 4.70
CA ASP A 451 -19.84 -6.59 3.89
C ASP A 451 -19.96 -5.06 4.06
N GLY A 452 -19.81 -4.54 5.29
CA GLY A 452 -19.79 -3.10 5.54
C GLY A 452 -18.61 -2.38 4.91
N LEU A 453 -17.42 -3.02 4.92
CA LEU A 453 -16.25 -2.49 4.25
C LEU A 453 -16.45 -2.43 2.72
N LEU A 454 -16.98 -3.50 2.12
CA LEU A 454 -17.28 -3.55 0.70
C LEU A 454 -18.39 -2.57 0.30
N GLU A 455 -19.42 -2.39 1.15
CA GLU A 455 -20.45 -1.35 0.98
C GLU A 455 -19.80 0.05 0.96
N ALA A 456 -18.81 0.30 1.83
CA ALA A 456 -18.13 1.58 1.89
C ALA A 456 -17.30 1.85 0.62
N ILE A 457 -16.61 0.85 0.09
CA ILE A 457 -15.84 0.95 -1.15
C ILE A 457 -16.78 1.16 -2.34
N GLY A 458 -17.92 0.48 -2.38
CA GLY A 458 -18.96 0.71 -3.38
C GLY A 458 -18.63 0.19 -4.78
N ILE A 459 -17.68 -0.73 -4.90
CA ILE A 459 -17.31 -1.43 -6.13
C ILE A 459 -17.81 -2.88 -6.04
N ASP A 460 -18.14 -3.51 -7.16
CA ASP A 460 -18.58 -4.90 -7.21
C ASP A 460 -17.64 -5.81 -6.42
N ARG A 461 -18.20 -6.62 -5.53
CA ARG A 461 -17.45 -7.52 -4.62
C ARG A 461 -16.46 -8.41 -5.38
N ASP A 462 -16.88 -8.91 -6.54
CA ASP A 462 -16.05 -9.81 -7.37
C ASP A 462 -14.81 -9.14 -7.95
N LYS A 463 -14.77 -7.81 -7.96
CA LYS A 463 -13.64 -7.01 -8.45
C LYS A 463 -12.66 -6.63 -7.35
N ILE A 464 -12.96 -6.90 -6.07
CA ILE A 464 -12.14 -6.49 -4.93
C ILE A 464 -11.39 -7.69 -4.36
N CYS A 465 -10.09 -7.50 -4.09
CA CYS A 465 -9.28 -8.48 -3.36
C CYS A 465 -9.54 -8.34 -1.86
N THR A 466 -10.06 -9.40 -1.25
CA THR A 466 -10.33 -9.51 0.19
C THR A 466 -9.47 -10.58 0.86
N TYR A 467 -8.40 -11.03 0.22
CA TYR A 467 -7.56 -12.16 0.65
C TYR A 467 -7.12 -12.06 2.13
N CYS A 468 -6.73 -10.86 2.59
CA CYS A 468 -6.24 -10.66 3.96
C CYS A 468 -7.26 -11.06 5.04
N TRP A 469 -8.55 -11.07 4.71
CA TRP A 469 -9.66 -11.40 5.62
C TRP A 469 -10.28 -12.76 5.34
N SER A 470 -10.47 -13.11 4.06
CA SER A 470 -11.20 -14.30 3.63
C SER A 470 -10.32 -15.48 3.23
N GLY A 471 -9.04 -15.26 2.93
CA GLY A 471 -8.16 -16.26 2.33
C GLY A 471 -8.53 -16.64 0.90
N ALA A 472 -9.60 -16.09 0.33
CA ALA A 472 -10.07 -16.37 -1.02
C ALA A 472 -9.38 -15.47 -2.06
N GLU A 473 -9.11 -16.05 -3.24
CA GLU A 473 -8.54 -15.36 -4.41
C GLU A 473 -9.61 -14.74 -5.31
#